data_f6251a3b9263f7c908c07b8c164b8c2e
#
_entry.id   f6251a3b9263f7c908c07b8c164b8c2e
#
_cell.length_a   1.000
_cell.length_b   1.000
_cell.length_c   1.000
_cell.angle_alpha   90.00
_cell.angle_beta   90.00
_cell.angle_gamma   90.00
#
_symmetry.space_group_name_H-M   'P 1'
#
loop_
_entity.id
_entity.type
_entity.pdbx_description
1 polymer ?
#
loop_
_entity_poly.entity_id
_entity_poly.type
_entity_poly.pdbx_seq_one_letter_code
_entity_poly.pdbx_strand_id
1 'polypeptide(L)'
;IAFATPKDLGKWLEKNHARERELWVKIFKKNTGIPSVTWNDVVIEVLCWGWIDGVKKSIDDQAYLQRITPRTARSNWSKRNTEHVERLIGEDRMKESGLVHVRAAKTDGRWENAYVVSEMEVPADFLAALDNQPRVKSFFETLNKSSRYVIAYGLTSAKKPETRQRRFTKYMEMLVHEEKPK
;
A
#
# COMPACT_ATOMS: atom_id res chain seq x y z
N ILE A 1 7.67 -1.97 -17.30
CA ILE A 1 9.12 -2.17 -17.48
C ILE A 1 9.57 -3.19 -16.46
N ALA A 2 10.48 -4.13 -16.81
CA ALA A 2 11.16 -5.01 -15.89
C ALA A 2 12.56 -4.44 -15.57
N PHE A 3 13.00 -4.59 -14.32
CA PHE A 3 14.33 -4.21 -13.87
C PHE A 3 15.02 -5.42 -13.23
N ALA A 4 16.24 -5.70 -13.63
CA ALA A 4 17.00 -6.81 -13.07
C ALA A 4 17.49 -6.50 -11.64
N THR A 5 17.82 -5.25 -11.35
CA THR A 5 18.35 -4.81 -10.06
C THR A 5 17.67 -3.54 -9.53
N PRO A 6 17.71 -3.30 -8.18
CA PRO A 6 17.25 -2.03 -7.60
C PRO A 6 17.94 -0.80 -8.21
N LYS A 7 19.25 -0.94 -8.53
CA LYS A 7 20.04 0.13 -9.16
C LYS A 7 19.48 0.55 -10.53
N ASP A 8 18.96 -0.40 -11.31
CA ASP A 8 18.38 -0.08 -12.63
C ASP A 8 17.06 0.66 -12.48
N LEU A 9 16.22 0.29 -11.49
CA LEU A 9 15.03 1.06 -11.14
C LEU A 9 15.38 2.46 -10.64
N GLY A 10 16.41 2.58 -9.78
CA GLY A 10 16.91 3.86 -9.30
C GLY A 10 17.35 4.79 -10.43
N LYS A 11 18.09 4.29 -11.42
CA LYS A 11 18.49 5.06 -12.62
C LYS A 11 17.29 5.49 -13.47
N TRP A 12 16.25 4.66 -13.53
CA TRP A 12 15.03 5.06 -14.23
C TRP A 12 14.33 6.20 -13.49
N LEU A 13 14.18 6.07 -12.18
CA LEU A 13 13.57 7.10 -11.31
C LEU A 13 14.36 8.42 -11.38
N GLU A 14 15.69 8.36 -11.37
CA GLU A 14 16.56 9.54 -11.54
C GLU A 14 16.20 10.36 -12.77
N LYS A 15 15.96 9.70 -13.89
CA LYS A 15 15.66 10.35 -15.17
C LYS A 15 14.20 10.77 -15.31
N ASN A 16 13.28 10.06 -14.67
CA ASN A 16 11.86 10.11 -15.01
C ASN A 16 10.95 10.57 -13.88
N HIS A 17 11.39 10.54 -12.61
CA HIS A 17 10.53 10.79 -11.45
C HIS A 17 9.76 12.13 -11.50
N ALA A 18 10.33 13.17 -12.14
CA ALA A 18 9.72 14.48 -12.26
C ALA A 18 8.80 14.65 -13.48
N ARG A 19 8.87 13.73 -14.45
CA ARG A 19 8.13 13.81 -15.74
C ARG A 19 7.00 12.81 -15.83
N GLU A 20 7.25 11.59 -15.35
CA GLU A 20 6.28 10.50 -15.41
C GLU A 20 5.27 10.57 -14.28
N ARG A 21 4.05 10.13 -14.54
CA ARG A 21 2.95 10.11 -13.57
C ARG A 21 2.67 8.74 -13.01
N GLU A 22 3.15 7.71 -13.67
CA GLU A 22 3.08 6.32 -13.21
C GLU A 22 4.07 5.44 -13.96
N LEU A 23 4.38 4.31 -13.33
CA LEU A 23 5.06 3.21 -13.97
C LEU A 23 4.48 1.89 -13.47
N TRP A 24 4.32 0.93 -14.38
CA TRP A 24 4.05 -0.45 -14.05
C TRP A 24 5.35 -1.25 -14.10
N VAL A 25 5.87 -1.60 -12.92
CA VAL A 25 7.07 -2.43 -12.77
C VAL A 25 6.67 -3.89 -12.87
N LYS A 26 7.22 -4.62 -13.85
CA LYS A 26 7.07 -6.07 -13.95
C LYS A 26 8.07 -6.74 -13.01
N ILE A 27 7.55 -7.56 -12.11
CA ILE A 27 8.34 -8.29 -11.11
C ILE A 27 8.18 -9.77 -11.39
N PHE A 28 9.27 -10.47 -11.62
CA PHE A 28 9.29 -11.91 -11.75
C PHE A 28 9.30 -12.60 -10.38
N LYS A 29 8.58 -13.70 -10.25
CA LYS A 29 8.54 -14.49 -9.01
C LYS A 29 9.86 -15.24 -8.80
N LYS A 30 10.24 -15.45 -7.54
CA LYS A 30 11.52 -16.10 -7.18
C LYS A 30 11.75 -17.45 -7.83
N ASN A 31 10.68 -18.24 -8.01
CA ASN A 31 10.74 -19.58 -8.60
C ASN A 31 11.06 -19.60 -10.09
N THR A 32 11.07 -18.45 -10.76
CA THR A 32 11.41 -18.38 -12.21
C THR A 32 12.91 -18.37 -12.47
N GLY A 33 13.73 -18.01 -11.49
CA GLY A 33 15.17 -17.81 -11.68
C GLY A 33 15.54 -16.58 -12.51
N ILE A 34 14.56 -15.81 -13.01
CA ILE A 34 14.80 -14.60 -13.80
C ILE A 34 15.22 -13.45 -12.87
N PRO A 35 16.35 -12.77 -13.14
CA PRO A 35 16.77 -11.61 -12.37
C PRO A 35 15.69 -10.51 -12.34
N SER A 36 15.30 -10.10 -11.16
CA SER A 36 14.23 -9.12 -10.98
C SER A 36 14.34 -8.41 -9.63
N VAL A 37 13.95 -7.14 -9.60
CA VAL A 37 13.66 -6.47 -8.34
C VAL A 37 12.54 -7.22 -7.60
N THR A 38 12.61 -7.20 -6.27
CA THR A 38 11.50 -7.65 -5.41
C THR A 38 10.55 -6.49 -5.15
N TRP A 39 9.35 -6.77 -4.62
CA TRP A 39 8.44 -5.71 -4.15
C TRP A 39 9.12 -4.80 -3.11
N ASN A 40 9.89 -5.37 -2.19
CA ASN A 40 10.60 -4.58 -1.17
C ASN A 40 11.65 -3.66 -1.79
N ASP A 41 12.38 -4.10 -2.80
CA ASP A 41 13.33 -3.27 -3.53
C ASP A 41 12.62 -2.09 -4.21
N VAL A 42 11.45 -2.36 -4.82
CA VAL A 42 10.62 -1.30 -5.41
C VAL A 42 10.20 -0.29 -4.36
N VAL A 43 9.68 -0.72 -3.21
CA VAL A 43 9.27 0.19 -2.12
C VAL A 43 10.44 1.07 -1.67
N ILE A 44 11.62 0.50 -1.46
CA ILE A 44 12.81 1.23 -1.02
C ILE A 44 13.23 2.28 -2.05
N GLU A 45 13.34 1.89 -3.33
CA GLU A 45 13.77 2.82 -4.39
C GLU A 45 12.74 3.95 -4.60
N VAL A 46 11.44 3.65 -4.62
CA VAL A 46 10.42 4.69 -4.83
C VAL A 46 10.35 5.68 -3.66
N LEU A 47 10.58 5.23 -2.42
CA LEU A 47 10.65 6.12 -1.26
C LEU A 47 11.74 7.17 -1.41
N CYS A 48 12.93 6.78 -1.92
CA CYS A 48 14.04 7.70 -2.13
C CYS A 48 13.66 8.90 -3.03
N TRP A 49 12.81 8.68 -4.02
CA TRP A 49 12.42 9.67 -5.04
C TRP A 49 11.06 10.33 -4.78
N GLY A 50 10.40 10.04 -3.64
CA GLY A 50 9.09 10.60 -3.32
C GLY A 50 7.95 9.97 -4.12
N TRP A 51 8.10 8.73 -4.52
CA TRP A 51 7.06 7.90 -5.12
C TRP A 51 6.49 6.90 -4.11
N ILE A 52 5.42 6.23 -4.49
CA ILE A 52 4.74 5.23 -3.65
C ILE A 52 4.27 4.07 -4.53
N ASP A 53 4.30 2.86 -3.97
CA ASP A 53 3.67 1.71 -4.56
C ASP A 53 2.15 1.76 -4.39
N GLY A 54 1.45 1.21 -5.36
CA GLY A 54 -0.01 1.17 -5.39
C GLY A 54 -0.53 -0.24 -5.70
N VAL A 55 -1.39 -0.32 -6.72
CA VAL A 55 -2.08 -1.56 -7.07
C VAL A 55 -1.12 -2.60 -7.65
N LYS A 56 -1.30 -3.86 -7.22
CA LYS A 56 -0.67 -5.04 -7.81
C LYS A 56 -1.63 -5.70 -8.79
N LYS A 57 -1.16 -6.10 -9.97
CA LYS A 57 -1.93 -6.82 -10.99
C LYS A 57 -1.19 -8.10 -11.38
N SER A 58 -1.83 -9.25 -11.23
CA SER A 58 -1.28 -10.52 -11.72
C SER A 58 -1.23 -10.52 -13.25
N ILE A 59 -0.19 -11.11 -13.82
CA ILE A 59 -0.07 -11.38 -15.27
C ILE A 59 -0.30 -12.87 -15.48
N ASP A 60 0.61 -13.69 -14.92
CA ASP A 60 0.67 -15.13 -15.09
C ASP A 60 1.32 -15.80 -13.85
N ASP A 61 1.71 -17.07 -14.00
CA ASP A 61 2.36 -17.83 -12.94
C ASP A 61 3.81 -17.39 -12.69
N GLN A 62 4.41 -16.62 -13.59
CA GLN A 62 5.82 -16.20 -13.52
C GLN A 62 6.00 -14.77 -13.03
N ALA A 63 5.03 -13.87 -13.28
CA ALA A 63 5.21 -12.44 -13.03
C ALA A 63 3.91 -11.73 -12.61
N TYR A 64 4.11 -10.56 -12.03
CA TYR A 64 3.03 -9.60 -11.74
C TYR A 64 3.51 -8.17 -12.02
N LEU A 65 2.56 -7.27 -12.12
CA LEU A 65 2.82 -5.83 -12.24
C LEU A 65 2.60 -5.15 -10.90
N GLN A 66 3.53 -4.30 -10.52
CA GLN A 66 3.39 -3.37 -9.40
C GLN A 66 3.31 -1.95 -9.95
N ARG A 67 2.18 -1.27 -9.71
CA ARG A 67 2.05 0.13 -10.07
C ARG A 67 2.80 0.99 -9.06
N ILE A 68 3.56 1.97 -9.56
CA ILE A 68 4.18 3.02 -8.75
C ILE A 68 3.79 4.40 -9.30
N THR A 69 3.64 5.39 -8.42
CA THR A 69 3.24 6.75 -8.76
C THR A 69 3.94 7.76 -7.87
N PRO A 70 4.09 9.04 -8.29
CA PRO A 70 4.49 10.11 -7.38
C PRO A 70 3.58 10.18 -6.16
N ARG A 71 4.14 10.44 -4.99
CA ARG A 71 3.36 10.75 -3.78
C ARG A 71 2.61 12.06 -3.98
N THR A 72 1.40 12.11 -3.47
CA THR A 72 0.65 13.35 -3.36
C THR A 72 0.82 13.94 -1.96
N ALA A 73 0.48 15.22 -1.80
CA ALA A 73 0.46 15.88 -0.50
C ALA A 73 -0.47 15.21 0.54
N ARG A 74 -1.38 14.33 0.08
CA ARG A 74 -2.35 13.62 0.93
C ARG A 74 -2.04 12.13 1.11
N SER A 75 -0.93 11.63 0.57
CA SER A 75 -0.54 10.22 0.70
C SER A 75 -0.30 9.87 2.16
N ASN A 76 -0.91 8.77 2.62
CA ASN A 76 -0.70 8.26 3.96
C ASN A 76 0.70 7.66 4.12
N TRP A 77 1.15 7.57 5.37
CA TRP A 77 2.38 6.89 5.73
C TRP A 77 2.07 5.66 6.57
N SER A 78 2.72 4.54 6.27
CA SER A 78 2.75 3.39 7.17
C SER A 78 3.99 3.47 8.05
N LYS A 79 3.92 2.93 9.25
CA LYS A 79 5.05 2.86 10.18
C LYS A 79 6.28 2.22 9.54
N ARG A 80 6.07 1.15 8.77
CA ARG A 80 7.14 0.50 8.00
C ARG A 80 7.84 1.46 7.02
N ASN A 81 7.06 2.29 6.32
CA ASN A 81 7.65 3.24 5.35
C ASN A 81 8.37 4.39 6.06
N THR A 82 7.91 4.84 7.23
CA THR A 82 8.64 5.84 8.03
C THR A 82 9.97 5.28 8.52
N GLU A 83 10.00 4.04 9.01
CA GLU A 83 11.22 3.35 9.42
C GLU A 83 12.21 3.16 8.26
N HIS A 84 11.72 2.77 7.08
CA HIS A 84 12.56 2.71 5.88
C HIS A 84 13.17 4.06 5.53
N VAL A 85 12.39 5.14 5.56
CA VAL A 85 12.88 6.48 5.24
C VAL A 85 13.90 6.97 6.25
N GLU A 86 13.70 6.75 7.55
CA GLU A 86 14.68 7.13 8.57
C GLU A 86 16.05 6.44 8.33
N ARG A 87 16.02 5.14 8.01
CA ARG A 87 17.21 4.41 7.63
C ARG A 87 17.84 4.97 6.34
N LEU A 88 17.04 5.25 5.31
CA LEU A 88 17.51 5.78 4.02
C LEU A 88 18.10 7.20 4.14
N ILE A 89 17.61 8.00 5.09
CA ILE A 89 18.23 9.29 5.44
C ILE A 89 19.61 9.05 6.04
N GLY A 90 19.75 8.13 6.99
CA GLY A 90 21.04 7.77 7.59
C GLY A 90 22.05 7.18 6.58
N GLU A 91 21.57 6.55 5.51
CA GLU A 91 22.37 6.01 4.39
C GLU A 91 22.65 7.04 3.28
N ASP A 92 22.22 8.29 3.42
CA ASP A 92 22.30 9.37 2.40
C ASP A 92 21.70 8.99 1.03
N ARG A 93 20.69 8.17 1.03
CA ARG A 93 20.01 7.68 -0.20
C ARG A 93 18.80 8.50 -0.60
N MET A 94 18.21 9.24 0.34
CA MET A 94 17.03 10.05 0.06
C MET A 94 17.36 11.20 -0.87
N LYS A 95 16.48 11.44 -1.84
CA LYS A 95 16.57 12.57 -2.77
C LYS A 95 15.66 13.70 -2.30
N GLU A 96 15.96 14.93 -2.73
CA GLU A 96 15.17 16.11 -2.31
C GLU A 96 13.69 15.95 -2.65
N SER A 97 13.35 15.35 -3.80
CA SER A 97 11.97 15.01 -4.17
C SER A 97 11.26 14.09 -3.18
N GLY A 98 12.00 13.20 -2.50
CA GLY A 98 11.48 12.36 -1.42
C GLY A 98 11.38 13.10 -0.09
N LEU A 99 12.44 13.87 0.26
CA LEU A 99 12.52 14.60 1.52
C LEU A 99 11.43 15.68 1.66
N VAL A 100 10.99 16.31 0.58
CA VAL A 100 9.86 17.26 0.59
C VAL A 100 8.60 16.59 1.17
N HIS A 101 8.29 15.36 0.78
CA HIS A 101 7.12 14.64 1.30
C HIS A 101 7.28 14.22 2.77
N VAL A 102 8.50 13.92 3.19
CA VAL A 102 8.82 13.61 4.60
C VAL A 102 8.60 14.84 5.47
N ARG A 103 9.18 16.00 5.08
CA ARG A 103 8.99 17.24 5.81
C ARG A 103 7.52 17.65 5.92
N ALA A 104 6.78 17.59 4.83
CA ALA A 104 5.35 17.87 4.83
C ALA A 104 4.57 16.94 5.78
N ALA A 105 4.90 15.64 5.79
CA ALA A 105 4.25 14.68 6.67
C ALA A 105 4.58 14.90 8.16
N LYS A 106 5.80 15.32 8.48
CA LYS A 106 6.19 15.69 9.84
C LYS A 106 5.47 16.97 10.30
N THR A 107 5.33 17.96 9.41
CA THR A 107 4.64 19.22 9.74
C THR A 107 3.14 19.04 9.99
N ASP A 108 2.46 18.17 9.26
CA ASP A 108 1.02 17.96 9.38
C ASP A 108 0.60 16.75 10.25
N GLY A 109 1.56 16.13 10.94
CA GLY A 109 1.33 15.04 11.90
C GLY A 109 1.10 13.66 11.26
N ARG A 110 1.11 13.52 9.93
CA ARG A 110 0.94 12.19 9.26
C ARG A 110 2.11 11.25 9.53
N TRP A 111 3.27 11.80 9.87
CA TRP A 111 4.46 11.00 10.19
C TRP A 111 4.32 10.30 11.53
N GLU A 112 3.94 11.03 12.57
CA GLU A 112 3.73 10.54 13.93
C GLU A 112 2.51 9.60 14.00
N ASN A 113 1.48 9.91 13.20
CA ASN A 113 0.26 9.12 13.07
C ASN A 113 0.36 8.05 11.94
N ALA A 114 1.56 7.61 11.59
CA ALA A 114 1.75 6.57 10.60
C ALA A 114 1.11 5.25 11.06
N TYR A 115 0.25 4.69 10.20
CA TYR A 115 -0.51 3.49 10.54
C TYR A 115 0.35 2.22 10.61
N VAL A 116 0.02 1.34 11.54
CA VAL A 116 0.63 0.01 11.68
C VAL A 116 -0.32 -1.03 11.10
N VAL A 117 0.11 -1.69 10.01
CA VAL A 117 -0.71 -2.69 9.31
C VAL A 117 -1.14 -3.86 10.22
N SER A 118 -0.25 -4.29 11.11
CA SER A 118 -0.50 -5.42 12.03
C SER A 118 -1.45 -5.09 13.18
N GLU A 119 -1.64 -3.80 13.49
CA GLU A 119 -2.45 -3.30 14.60
C GLU A 119 -3.79 -2.71 14.12
N MET A 120 -4.03 -2.73 12.82
CA MET A 120 -5.26 -2.18 12.27
C MET A 120 -6.43 -3.12 12.53
N GLU A 121 -7.33 -2.68 13.38
CA GLU A 121 -8.55 -3.41 13.74
C GLU A 121 -9.73 -2.97 12.89
N VAL A 122 -10.66 -3.91 12.68
CA VAL A 122 -11.93 -3.60 12.01
C VAL A 122 -12.76 -2.73 12.95
N PRO A 123 -13.31 -1.58 12.46
CA PRO A 123 -14.02 -0.63 13.30
C PRO A 123 -15.21 -1.26 14.05
N ALA A 124 -15.44 -0.79 15.28
CA ALA A 124 -16.45 -1.33 16.18
C ALA A 124 -17.88 -1.29 15.62
N ASP A 125 -18.23 -0.22 14.88
CA ASP A 125 -19.52 -0.09 14.22
C ASP A 125 -19.75 -1.15 13.11
N PHE A 126 -18.69 -1.56 12.42
CA PHE A 126 -18.75 -2.65 11.46
C PHE A 126 -18.94 -4.00 12.15
N LEU A 127 -18.22 -4.23 13.25
CA LEU A 127 -18.38 -5.46 14.06
C LEU A 127 -19.78 -5.53 14.67
N ALA A 128 -20.32 -4.44 15.19
CA ALA A 128 -21.69 -4.38 15.71
C ALA A 128 -22.75 -4.66 14.64
N ALA A 129 -22.53 -4.25 13.40
CA ALA A 129 -23.44 -4.59 12.29
C ALA A 129 -23.41 -6.10 11.97
N LEU A 130 -22.27 -6.77 12.13
CA LEU A 130 -22.16 -8.22 11.97
C LEU A 130 -22.90 -8.98 13.09
N ASP A 131 -22.94 -8.46 14.31
CA ASP A 131 -23.63 -9.10 15.45
C ASP A 131 -25.15 -9.31 15.16
N ASN A 132 -25.73 -8.43 14.33
CA ASN A 132 -27.13 -8.55 13.90
C ASN A 132 -27.34 -9.55 12.73
N GLN A 133 -26.27 -10.16 12.21
CA GLN A 133 -26.31 -11.06 11.05
C GLN A 133 -25.44 -12.32 11.31
N PRO A 134 -25.91 -13.30 12.09
CA PRO A 134 -25.08 -14.43 12.55
C PRO A 134 -24.37 -15.21 11.45
N ARG A 135 -25.04 -15.42 10.29
CA ARG A 135 -24.45 -16.12 9.13
C ARG A 135 -23.27 -15.31 8.55
N VAL A 136 -23.43 -14.00 8.40
CA VAL A 136 -22.39 -13.10 7.86
C VAL A 136 -21.23 -13.02 8.83
N LYS A 137 -21.51 -12.94 10.13
CA LYS A 137 -20.48 -12.95 11.19
C LYS A 137 -19.66 -14.24 11.15
N SER A 138 -20.32 -15.41 11.04
CA SER A 138 -19.59 -16.68 10.92
C SER A 138 -18.67 -16.72 9.71
N PHE A 139 -19.10 -16.21 8.56
CA PHE A 139 -18.22 -16.11 7.40
C PHE A 139 -17.05 -15.13 7.64
N PHE A 140 -17.32 -13.95 8.23
CA PHE A 140 -16.28 -12.98 8.59
C PHE A 140 -15.21 -13.61 9.51
N GLU A 141 -15.59 -14.43 10.44
CA GLU A 141 -14.69 -15.14 11.36
C GLU A 141 -13.73 -16.10 10.65
N THR A 142 -14.11 -16.63 9.48
CA THR A 142 -13.25 -17.46 8.62
C THR A 142 -12.22 -16.66 7.84
N LEU A 143 -12.33 -15.33 7.77
CA LEU A 143 -11.41 -14.49 7.01
C LEU A 143 -10.00 -14.52 7.60
N ASN A 144 -9.01 -14.62 6.73
CA ASN A 144 -7.63 -14.47 7.12
C ASN A 144 -7.28 -13.00 7.46
N LYS A 145 -6.13 -12.78 8.09
CA LYS A 145 -5.67 -11.46 8.53
C LYS A 145 -5.62 -10.46 7.36
N SER A 146 -5.25 -10.88 6.15
CA SER A 146 -5.15 -10.00 4.98
C SER A 146 -6.52 -9.48 4.55
N SER A 147 -7.55 -10.34 4.49
CA SER A 147 -8.91 -9.92 4.12
C SER A 147 -9.55 -9.02 5.20
N ARG A 148 -9.30 -9.30 6.49
CA ARG A 148 -9.72 -8.41 7.58
C ARG A 148 -9.04 -7.05 7.51
N TYR A 149 -7.74 -7.02 7.18
CA TYR A 149 -7.01 -5.78 6.96
C TYR A 149 -7.61 -4.93 5.82
N VAL A 150 -8.05 -5.53 4.72
CA VAL A 150 -8.68 -4.78 3.61
C VAL A 150 -9.94 -4.05 4.09
N ILE A 151 -10.76 -4.67 4.93
CA ILE A 151 -11.95 -4.04 5.53
C ILE A 151 -11.51 -2.90 6.46
N ALA A 152 -10.62 -3.20 7.41
CA ALA A 152 -10.14 -2.25 8.40
C ALA A 152 -9.54 -1.00 7.74
N TYR A 153 -8.58 -1.19 6.82
CA TYR A 153 -7.95 -0.11 6.09
C TYR A 153 -8.95 0.66 5.22
N GLY A 154 -9.82 -0.06 4.52
CA GLY A 154 -10.82 0.54 3.66
C GLY A 154 -11.77 1.48 4.42
N LEU A 155 -12.17 1.13 5.62
CA LEU A 155 -13.06 1.95 6.45
C LEU A 155 -12.32 3.08 7.16
N THR A 156 -11.14 2.80 7.73
CA THR A 156 -10.38 3.77 8.52
C THR A 156 -9.71 4.84 7.66
N SER A 157 -9.24 4.49 6.45
CA SER A 157 -8.60 5.44 5.54
C SER A 157 -9.55 6.34 4.77
N ALA A 158 -10.85 6.14 4.87
CA ALA A 158 -11.85 6.95 4.18
C ALA A 158 -11.98 8.32 4.84
N LYS A 159 -11.56 9.37 4.10
CA LYS A 159 -11.57 10.77 4.60
C LYS A 159 -12.94 11.44 4.55
N LYS A 160 -13.87 10.94 3.72
CA LYS A 160 -15.23 11.46 3.57
C LYS A 160 -16.24 10.45 4.11
N PRO A 161 -17.26 10.90 4.87
CA PRO A 161 -18.31 10.02 5.40
C PRO A 161 -18.99 9.18 4.32
N GLU A 162 -19.32 9.78 3.17
CA GLU A 162 -20.00 9.10 2.07
C GLU A 162 -19.11 8.00 1.46
N THR A 163 -17.79 8.24 1.38
CA THR A 163 -16.85 7.22 0.91
C THR A 163 -16.76 6.07 1.90
N ARG A 164 -16.76 6.38 3.20
CA ARG A 164 -16.73 5.36 4.26
C ARG A 164 -18.01 4.53 4.22
N GLN A 165 -19.17 5.18 4.11
CA GLN A 165 -20.47 4.50 4.04
C GLN A 165 -20.57 3.57 2.83
N ARG A 166 -20.17 4.05 1.63
CA ARG A 166 -20.16 3.23 0.43
C ARG A 166 -19.25 1.99 0.58
N ARG A 167 -18.08 2.15 1.21
CA ARG A 167 -17.17 1.02 1.47
C ARG A 167 -17.76 0.07 2.50
N PHE A 168 -18.40 0.60 3.54
CA PHE A 168 -19.09 -0.19 4.55
C PHE A 168 -20.16 -1.11 3.90
N THR A 169 -21.05 -0.51 3.13
CA THR A 169 -22.08 -1.25 2.39
C THR A 169 -21.47 -2.31 1.48
N LYS A 170 -20.47 -1.93 0.68
CA LYS A 170 -19.77 -2.87 -0.21
C LYS A 170 -19.17 -4.06 0.54
N TYR A 171 -18.50 -3.84 1.66
CA TYR A 171 -17.89 -4.95 2.41
C TYR A 171 -18.96 -5.84 3.05
N MET A 172 -20.06 -5.28 3.56
CA MET A 172 -21.18 -6.06 4.06
C MET A 172 -21.81 -6.93 2.96
N GLU A 173 -22.04 -6.38 1.78
CA GLU A 173 -22.56 -7.13 0.61
C GLU A 173 -21.61 -8.27 0.21
N MET A 174 -20.31 -8.02 0.14
CA MET A 174 -19.32 -9.07 -0.14
C MET A 174 -19.40 -10.21 0.88
N LEU A 175 -19.51 -9.87 2.18
CA LEU A 175 -19.61 -10.89 3.23
C LEU A 175 -20.94 -11.66 3.17
N VAL A 176 -22.05 -11.02 2.83
CA VAL A 176 -23.36 -11.67 2.61
C VAL A 176 -23.29 -12.70 1.48
N HIS A 177 -22.54 -12.41 0.42
CA HIS A 177 -22.30 -13.32 -0.70
C HIS A 177 -21.13 -14.28 -0.49
N GLU A 178 -20.55 -14.33 0.73
CA GLU A 178 -19.40 -15.16 1.08
C GLU A 178 -18.15 -14.88 0.21
N GLU A 179 -18.03 -13.63 -0.28
CA GLU A 179 -16.88 -13.16 -1.04
C GLU A 179 -15.79 -12.58 -0.12
N LYS A 180 -14.54 -13.00 -0.35
CA LYS A 180 -13.39 -12.49 0.44
C LYS A 180 -12.94 -11.13 -0.10
N PRO A 181 -12.89 -10.07 0.74
CA PRO A 181 -12.26 -8.80 0.37
C PRO A 181 -10.79 -9.00 -0.01
N LYS A 182 -10.39 -8.36 -1.12
CA LYS A 182 -9.05 -8.46 -1.71
C LYS A 182 -8.45 -7.07 -1.93
#